data_f6a6951d2793d79affca8f5712c6f48c
#
_entry.id   f6a6951d2793d79affca8f5712c6f48c
#
_cell.length_a   1.000
_cell.length_b   1.000
_cell.length_c   1.000
_cell.angle_alpha   90.00
_cell.angle_beta   90.00
_cell.angle_gamma   90.00
#
_symmetry.space_group_name_H-M   'P 1'
#
loop_
_entity.id
_entity.type
_entity.pdbx_description
1 polymer ?
#
loop_
_entity_poly.entity_id
_entity_poly.type
_entity_poly.pdbx_seq_one_letter_code
_entity_poly.pdbx_strand_id
1 'polypeptide(L)'
;QFAKQICNDYNPIHDPDSKRFCVPGDLLFALSLNNYGLSEKMNFDFSGLVPADKLLVFPTAENSELVIKDEREKAYLTLVREGDNNPDPKAIEYLVRSYVAFSGHSFPYILVPLMEQHQVMINNNRPLVMYQSMSLNLDQLELNKPEVKLINADMQVEGKRGNVTLHFAINDGDKAVGRGEKKLVLSGLREFDAQAMEQLIKEYEARKV
;
A
#
# COMPACT_ATOMS: atom_id res chain seq x y z
N GLN A 1 -7.01 0.28 -13.01
CA GLN A 1 -8.42 0.70 -13.08
C GLN A 1 -9.09 0.67 -11.69
N PHE A 2 -8.96 -0.42 -10.92
CA PHE A 2 -9.61 -0.58 -9.61
C PHE A 2 -9.28 0.55 -8.62
N ALA A 3 -7.98 0.85 -8.39
CA ALA A 3 -7.57 1.94 -7.51
C ALA A 3 -8.07 3.32 -8.00
N LYS A 4 -8.04 3.56 -9.31
CA LYS A 4 -8.58 4.80 -9.90
C LYS A 4 -10.09 4.99 -9.64
N GLN A 5 -10.87 3.91 -9.67
CA GLN A 5 -12.31 3.97 -9.38
C GLN A 5 -12.61 4.23 -7.91
N ILE A 6 -11.73 3.84 -7.01
CA ILE A 6 -11.96 3.96 -5.56
C ILE A 6 -11.45 5.30 -5.02
N CYS A 7 -10.23 5.69 -5.35
CA CYS A 7 -9.55 6.84 -4.72
C CYS A 7 -9.15 7.94 -5.70
N ASN A 8 -9.49 7.80 -6.99
CA ASN A 8 -9.11 8.75 -8.01
C ASN A 8 -7.60 9.09 -7.95
N ASP A 9 -6.78 8.07 -7.76
CA ASP A 9 -5.33 8.19 -7.60
C ASP A 9 -4.59 7.96 -8.93
N TYR A 10 -3.46 8.63 -9.09
CA TYR A 10 -2.57 8.44 -10.21
C TYR A 10 -1.15 8.16 -9.73
N ASN A 11 -0.63 7.01 -10.09
CA ASN A 11 0.78 6.71 -9.88
C ASN A 11 1.43 6.32 -11.22
N PRO A 12 2.44 7.09 -11.70
CA PRO A 12 3.06 6.86 -13.01
C PRO A 12 3.63 5.46 -13.21
N ILE A 13 4.11 4.81 -12.15
CA ILE A 13 4.67 3.45 -12.25
C ILE A 13 3.60 2.36 -12.35
N HIS A 14 2.34 2.70 -12.08
CA HIS A 14 1.20 1.80 -12.23
C HIS A 14 0.37 2.09 -13.48
N ASP A 15 0.84 3.02 -14.33
CA ASP A 15 0.26 3.26 -15.64
C ASP A 15 0.69 2.13 -16.59
N PRO A 16 -0.24 1.41 -17.24
CA PRO A 16 0.09 0.31 -18.16
C PRO A 16 1.03 0.71 -19.30
N ASP A 17 0.99 1.99 -19.71
CA ASP A 17 1.86 2.51 -20.78
C ASP A 17 3.24 2.95 -20.27
N SER A 18 3.48 2.84 -18.98
CA SER A 18 4.78 3.17 -18.38
C SER A 18 5.85 2.16 -18.77
N LYS A 19 7.01 2.62 -19.24
CA LYS A 19 8.19 1.77 -19.50
C LYS A 19 8.66 0.99 -18.25
N ARG A 20 8.24 1.39 -17.07
CA ARG A 20 8.60 0.79 -15.77
C ARG A 20 7.37 0.37 -15.00
N PHE A 21 6.35 -0.07 -15.72
CA PHE A 21 5.14 -0.56 -15.09
C PHE A 21 5.44 -1.61 -14.01
N CYS A 22 4.79 -1.46 -12.87
CA CYS A 22 4.69 -2.52 -11.89
C CYS A 22 3.25 -2.62 -11.37
N VAL A 23 2.87 -3.82 -11.00
CA VAL A 23 1.59 -4.10 -10.35
C VAL A 23 1.58 -3.40 -8.98
N PRO A 24 0.51 -2.66 -8.62
CA PRO A 24 0.36 -2.06 -7.31
C PRO A 24 0.43 -3.09 -6.18
N GLY A 25 1.14 -2.79 -5.10
CA GLY A 25 1.12 -3.61 -3.88
C GLY A 25 -0.29 -3.78 -3.30
N ASP A 26 -1.13 -2.75 -3.42
CA ASP A 26 -2.53 -2.80 -2.99
C ASP A 26 -3.35 -3.84 -3.78
N LEU A 27 -3.00 -4.12 -5.05
CA LEU A 27 -3.63 -5.21 -5.81
C LEU A 27 -3.18 -6.58 -5.31
N LEU A 28 -1.88 -6.75 -4.98
CA LEU A 28 -1.40 -8.00 -4.38
C LEU A 28 -2.04 -8.25 -3.02
N PHE A 29 -2.22 -7.20 -2.22
CA PHE A 29 -2.98 -7.26 -0.98
C PHE A 29 -4.43 -7.74 -1.22
N ALA A 30 -5.15 -7.12 -2.15
CA ALA A 30 -6.53 -7.48 -2.47
C ALA A 30 -6.65 -8.94 -2.96
N LEU A 31 -5.73 -9.39 -3.83
CA LEU A 31 -5.69 -10.76 -4.32
C LEU A 31 -5.38 -11.76 -3.19
N SER A 32 -4.51 -11.39 -2.24
CA SER A 32 -4.21 -12.24 -1.09
C SER A 32 -5.42 -12.41 -0.19
N LEU A 33 -6.16 -11.34 0.10
CA LEU A 33 -7.39 -11.44 0.88
C LEU A 33 -8.46 -12.27 0.16
N ASN A 34 -8.59 -12.11 -1.15
CA ASN A 34 -9.54 -12.88 -1.94
C ASN A 34 -9.21 -14.39 -1.94
N ASN A 35 -7.93 -14.76 -1.92
CA ASN A 35 -7.51 -16.16 -1.91
C ASN A 35 -7.53 -16.78 -0.51
N TYR A 36 -7.25 -15.99 0.53
CA TYR A 36 -6.93 -16.53 1.85
C TYR A 36 -7.86 -16.05 2.98
N GLY A 37 -8.78 -15.12 2.70
CA GLY A 37 -9.67 -14.54 3.70
C GLY A 37 -9.02 -13.48 4.58
N LEU A 38 -9.80 -12.94 5.50
CA LEU A 38 -9.35 -12.04 6.56
C LEU A 38 -8.94 -12.86 7.77
N SER A 39 -7.73 -12.65 8.31
CA SER A 39 -7.32 -13.21 9.60
C SER A 39 -7.14 -12.11 10.64
N GLU A 40 -7.23 -12.46 11.92
CA GLU A 40 -7.09 -11.51 13.03
C GLU A 40 -5.76 -10.76 12.97
N LYS A 41 -4.66 -11.46 12.58
CA LYS A 41 -3.37 -10.83 12.33
C LYS A 41 -2.84 -11.23 10.96
N MET A 42 -2.40 -10.24 10.22
CA MET A 42 -1.82 -10.43 8.90
C MET A 42 -0.62 -9.52 8.71
N ASN A 43 0.50 -10.08 8.24
CA ASN A 43 1.70 -9.34 7.89
C ASN A 43 2.05 -9.60 6.43
N PHE A 44 2.23 -8.55 5.65
CA PHE A 44 2.55 -8.58 4.23
C PHE A 44 3.92 -7.94 4.01
N ASP A 45 4.88 -8.70 3.49
CA ASP A 45 6.21 -8.22 3.13
C ASP A 45 6.38 -8.28 1.62
N PHE A 46 6.53 -7.11 0.99
CA PHE A 46 6.69 -6.98 -0.47
C PHE A 46 8.16 -7.02 -0.84
N SER A 47 8.61 -8.12 -1.42
CA SER A 47 10.02 -8.37 -1.73
C SER A 47 10.44 -7.98 -3.14
N GLY A 48 9.53 -7.47 -3.97
CA GLY A 48 9.88 -7.05 -5.31
C GLY A 48 8.76 -6.38 -6.10
N LEU A 49 9.13 -5.67 -7.16
CA LEU A 49 8.19 -5.10 -8.11
C LEU A 49 7.72 -6.19 -9.07
N VAL A 50 6.41 -6.40 -9.18
CA VAL A 50 5.82 -7.34 -10.14
C VAL A 50 5.66 -6.63 -11.48
N PRO A 51 6.36 -7.05 -12.55
CA PRO A 51 6.21 -6.46 -13.89
C PRO A 51 4.89 -6.88 -14.55
N ALA A 52 4.57 -6.26 -15.68
CA ALA A 52 3.45 -6.68 -16.50
C ALA A 52 3.58 -8.15 -16.92
N ASP A 53 2.44 -8.78 -17.13
CA ASP A 53 2.32 -10.16 -17.69
C ASP A 53 3.10 -11.23 -16.88
N LYS A 54 3.37 -10.95 -15.60
CA LYS A 54 4.00 -11.91 -14.71
C LYS A 54 2.95 -12.85 -14.10
N LEU A 55 3.04 -14.13 -14.42
CA LEU A 55 2.24 -15.15 -13.78
C LEU A 55 2.72 -15.35 -12.34
N LEU A 56 1.80 -15.18 -11.37
CA LEU A 56 2.05 -15.42 -9.96
C LEU A 56 1.35 -16.69 -9.50
N VAL A 57 2.05 -17.47 -8.71
CA VAL A 57 1.55 -18.69 -8.07
C VAL A 57 1.17 -18.36 -6.62
N PHE A 58 -0.08 -18.55 -6.30
CA PHE A 58 -0.63 -18.45 -4.95
C PHE A 58 -0.66 -19.87 -4.37
N PRO A 59 0.12 -20.18 -3.31
CA PRO A 59 0.16 -21.52 -2.71
C PRO A 59 -1.18 -21.89 -2.05
N THR A 60 -1.38 -23.17 -1.75
CA THR A 60 -2.50 -23.62 -0.93
C THR A 60 -2.41 -23.06 0.50
N ALA A 61 -3.57 -22.83 1.13
CA ALA A 61 -3.66 -22.16 2.44
C ALA A 61 -3.35 -23.05 3.65
N GLU A 62 -2.45 -24.03 3.49
CA GLU A 62 -2.14 -25.03 4.53
C GLU A 62 -1.25 -24.49 5.66
N ASN A 63 -0.46 -23.47 5.36
CA ASN A 63 0.50 -22.88 6.29
C ASN A 63 0.08 -21.48 6.75
N SER A 64 0.58 -21.05 7.90
CA SER A 64 0.45 -19.67 8.37
C SER A 64 1.29 -18.69 7.54
N GLU A 65 2.40 -19.14 6.98
CA GLU A 65 3.26 -18.37 6.07
C GLU A 65 3.04 -18.83 4.62
N LEU A 66 2.73 -17.87 3.77
CA LEU A 66 2.40 -18.05 2.35
C LEU A 66 3.30 -17.16 1.51
N VAL A 67 4.08 -17.75 0.61
CA VAL A 67 4.99 -16.99 -0.26
C VAL A 67 4.47 -17.02 -1.68
N ILE A 68 4.04 -15.87 -2.18
CA ILE A 68 3.59 -15.66 -3.56
C ILE A 68 4.82 -15.46 -4.45
N LYS A 69 5.01 -16.35 -5.40
CA LYS A 69 6.18 -16.44 -6.28
C LYS A 69 5.77 -16.42 -7.75
N ASP A 70 6.75 -16.21 -8.62
CA ASP A 70 6.57 -16.52 -10.03
C ASP A 70 6.96 -17.99 -10.36
N GLU A 71 6.78 -18.37 -11.63
CA GLU A 71 7.15 -19.70 -12.15
C GLU A 71 8.65 -20.02 -12.02
N ARG A 72 9.49 -19.01 -11.76
CA ARG A 72 10.94 -19.16 -11.56
C ARG A 72 11.34 -19.10 -10.08
N GLU A 73 10.39 -19.33 -9.18
CA GLU A 73 10.57 -19.33 -7.72
C GLU A 73 11.01 -17.98 -7.13
N LYS A 74 10.92 -16.88 -7.88
CA LYS A 74 11.17 -15.55 -7.33
C LYS A 74 10.00 -15.10 -6.48
N ALA A 75 10.24 -14.80 -5.20
CA ALA A 75 9.25 -14.28 -4.29
C ALA A 75 8.94 -12.79 -4.58
N TYR A 76 7.67 -12.42 -4.44
CA TYR A 76 7.18 -11.05 -4.58
C TYR A 76 6.40 -10.58 -3.35
N LEU A 77 5.75 -11.49 -2.65
CA LEU A 77 5.03 -11.20 -1.43
C LEU A 77 5.11 -12.40 -0.48
N THR A 78 5.42 -12.11 0.78
CA THR A 78 5.24 -13.06 1.89
C THR A 78 4.08 -12.59 2.75
N LEU A 79 3.11 -13.46 2.98
CA LEU A 79 2.00 -13.24 3.89
C LEU A 79 2.12 -14.19 5.07
N VAL A 80 2.20 -13.63 6.28
CA VAL A 80 2.06 -14.38 7.54
C VAL A 80 0.71 -14.03 8.15
N ARG A 81 -0.04 -15.04 8.58
CA ARG A 81 -1.37 -14.88 9.17
C ARG A 81 -1.54 -15.72 10.42
N GLU A 82 -2.29 -15.19 11.38
CA GLU A 82 -2.57 -15.83 12.69
C GLU A 82 -4.01 -15.54 13.10
N GLY A 83 -4.53 -16.41 13.99
CA GLY A 83 -5.86 -16.34 14.56
C GLY A 83 -6.96 -16.86 13.66
N ASP A 84 -8.19 -16.50 13.98
CA ASP A 84 -9.36 -16.91 13.21
C ASP A 84 -9.36 -16.30 11.79
N ASN A 85 -10.13 -16.93 10.90
CA ASN A 85 -10.22 -16.51 9.51
C ASN A 85 -11.67 -16.35 9.07
N ASN A 86 -11.97 -15.24 8.41
CA ASN A 86 -13.25 -14.97 7.75
C ASN A 86 -13.07 -14.91 6.22
N PRO A 87 -13.61 -15.87 5.48
CA PRO A 87 -13.57 -15.88 4.00
C PRO A 87 -14.71 -15.10 3.34
N ASP A 88 -15.55 -14.36 4.10
CA ASP A 88 -16.69 -13.63 3.53
C ASP A 88 -16.26 -12.60 2.48
N PRO A 89 -16.67 -12.78 1.20
CA PRO A 89 -16.26 -11.88 0.13
C PRO A 89 -16.69 -10.42 0.34
N LYS A 90 -17.81 -10.19 1.06
CA LYS A 90 -18.30 -8.82 1.32
C LYS A 90 -17.43 -8.10 2.34
N ALA A 91 -17.08 -8.76 3.45
CA ALA A 91 -16.16 -8.20 4.45
C ALA A 91 -14.80 -7.88 3.83
N ILE A 92 -14.28 -8.79 2.98
CA ILE A 92 -13.05 -8.62 2.22
C ILE A 92 -13.14 -7.41 1.28
N GLU A 93 -14.21 -7.33 0.47
CA GLU A 93 -14.40 -6.21 -0.47
C GLU A 93 -14.47 -4.87 0.26
N TYR A 94 -15.20 -4.79 1.35
CA TYR A 94 -15.34 -3.56 2.12
C TYR A 94 -13.99 -3.10 2.68
N LEU A 95 -13.23 -3.99 3.29
CA LEU A 95 -11.91 -3.64 3.82
C LEU A 95 -10.94 -3.25 2.70
N VAL A 96 -10.89 -4.00 1.60
CA VAL A 96 -10.02 -3.70 0.45
C VAL A 96 -10.35 -2.31 -0.11
N ARG A 97 -11.62 -1.98 -0.32
CA ARG A 97 -12.03 -0.67 -0.84
C ARG A 97 -11.61 0.47 0.10
N SER A 98 -11.86 0.31 1.39
CA SER A 98 -11.48 1.31 2.40
C SER A 98 -9.98 1.49 2.48
N TYR A 99 -9.22 0.39 2.47
CA TYR A 99 -7.76 0.43 2.49
C TYR A 99 -7.17 1.07 1.22
N VAL A 100 -7.68 0.73 0.04
CA VAL A 100 -7.22 1.32 -1.22
C VAL A 100 -7.53 2.82 -1.26
N ALA A 101 -8.69 3.25 -0.77
CA ALA A 101 -9.02 4.67 -0.63
C ALA A 101 -8.02 5.40 0.28
N PHE A 102 -7.69 4.83 1.45
CA PHE A 102 -6.66 5.35 2.35
C PHE A 102 -5.28 5.39 1.70
N SER A 103 -4.87 4.30 1.05
CA SER A 103 -3.57 4.18 0.39
C SER A 103 -3.38 5.23 -0.70
N GLY A 104 -4.39 5.48 -1.52
CA GLY A 104 -4.37 6.46 -2.59
C GLY A 104 -4.26 7.92 -2.12
N HIS A 105 -4.56 8.20 -0.86
CA HIS A 105 -4.36 9.54 -0.26
C HIS A 105 -2.95 9.75 0.31
N SER A 106 -2.03 8.80 0.17
CA SER A 106 -0.68 8.95 0.72
C SER A 106 0.09 10.10 0.06
N PHE A 107 0.02 10.23 -1.28
CA PHE A 107 0.58 11.38 -1.99
C PHE A 107 -0.55 12.23 -2.60
N PRO A 108 -0.54 13.55 -2.46
CA PRO A 108 0.47 14.37 -1.79
C PRO A 108 0.24 14.56 -0.27
N TYR A 109 -0.93 14.16 0.26
CA TYR A 109 -1.48 14.64 1.53
C TYR A 109 -0.69 14.21 2.79
N ILE A 110 0.00 13.08 2.75
CA ILE A 110 0.78 12.55 3.87
C ILE A 110 2.28 12.69 3.59
N LEU A 111 2.73 12.29 2.41
CA LEU A 111 4.16 12.23 2.12
C LEU A 111 4.78 13.61 1.92
N VAL A 112 4.06 14.58 1.33
CA VAL A 112 4.61 15.91 1.10
C VAL A 112 4.92 16.65 2.41
N PRO A 113 4.01 16.74 3.40
CA PRO A 113 4.33 17.32 4.69
C PRO A 113 5.53 16.67 5.40
N LEU A 114 5.65 15.33 5.33
CA LEU A 114 6.80 14.63 5.91
C LEU A 114 8.11 14.99 5.20
N MET A 115 8.10 15.03 3.87
CA MET A 115 9.28 15.44 3.09
C MET A 115 9.69 16.87 3.38
N GLU A 116 8.72 17.79 3.49
CA GLU A 116 8.97 19.20 3.84
C GLU A 116 9.57 19.33 5.25
N GLN A 117 9.02 18.61 6.23
CA GLN A 117 9.54 18.59 7.61
C GLN A 117 11.01 18.15 7.66
N HIS A 118 11.42 17.20 6.82
CA HIS A 118 12.77 16.67 6.77
C HIS A 118 13.66 17.37 5.72
N GLN A 119 13.15 18.43 5.06
CA GLN A 119 13.86 19.19 4.03
C GLN A 119 14.41 18.30 2.90
N VAL A 120 13.65 17.27 2.51
CA VAL A 120 13.96 16.36 1.42
C VAL A 120 12.73 16.18 0.51
N MET A 121 12.96 15.75 -0.72
CA MET A 121 11.89 15.39 -1.65
C MET A 121 12.27 14.21 -2.55
N ILE A 122 11.28 13.55 -3.11
CA ILE A 122 11.47 12.57 -4.15
C ILE A 122 12.06 13.21 -5.40
N ASN A 123 12.82 12.44 -6.17
CA ASN A 123 13.37 12.92 -7.43
C ASN A 123 12.27 12.94 -8.51
N ASN A 124 11.84 14.12 -8.94
CA ASN A 124 10.77 14.29 -9.93
C ASN A 124 11.02 13.56 -11.25
N ASN A 125 12.30 13.49 -11.69
CA ASN A 125 12.66 12.80 -12.93
C ASN A 125 12.63 11.27 -12.80
N ARG A 126 12.71 10.77 -11.57
CA ARG A 126 12.72 9.33 -11.28
C ARG A 126 12.15 9.08 -9.88
N PRO A 127 10.87 9.33 -9.67
CA PRO A 127 10.26 9.06 -8.37
C PRO A 127 10.33 7.57 -8.08
N LEU A 128 10.76 7.23 -6.87
CA LEU A 128 10.81 5.85 -6.40
C LEU A 128 10.28 5.79 -4.98
N VAL A 129 9.02 5.43 -4.88
CA VAL A 129 8.30 5.14 -3.64
C VAL A 129 7.92 3.67 -3.68
N MET A 130 8.49 2.88 -2.78
CA MET A 130 8.27 1.43 -2.74
C MET A 130 7.43 1.08 -1.54
N TYR A 131 6.44 0.23 -1.75
CA TYR A 131 5.70 -0.42 -0.68
C TYR A 131 6.57 -1.54 -0.11
N GLN A 132 6.95 -1.42 1.16
CA GLN A 132 7.82 -2.38 1.83
C GLN A 132 7.01 -3.44 2.55
N SER A 133 6.12 -3.02 3.45
CA SER A 133 5.31 -3.96 4.23
C SER A 133 4.01 -3.34 4.72
N MET A 134 3.11 -4.20 5.15
CA MET A 134 1.88 -3.83 5.84
C MET A 134 1.54 -4.87 6.90
N SER A 135 1.04 -4.42 8.04
CA SER A 135 0.43 -5.27 9.06
C SER A 135 -1.01 -4.86 9.33
N LEU A 136 -1.84 -5.85 9.64
CA LEU A 136 -3.20 -5.70 10.13
C LEU A 136 -3.36 -6.48 11.44
N ASN A 137 -4.01 -5.86 12.42
CA ASN A 137 -4.53 -6.51 13.63
C ASN A 137 -6.00 -6.17 13.73
N LEU A 138 -6.86 -7.16 13.57
CA LEU A 138 -8.31 -7.04 13.62
C LEU A 138 -8.83 -7.65 14.93
N ASP A 139 -9.60 -6.88 15.66
CA ASP A 139 -10.27 -7.31 16.90
C ASP A 139 -11.62 -7.98 16.58
N GLN A 140 -12.08 -7.83 15.32
CA GLN A 140 -13.29 -8.46 14.81
C GLN A 140 -13.16 -8.65 13.29
N LEU A 141 -13.68 -9.76 12.78
CA LEU A 141 -13.56 -10.14 11.35
C LEU A 141 -14.86 -9.89 10.56
N GLU A 142 -16.00 -9.71 11.22
CA GLU A 142 -17.26 -9.30 10.60
C GLU A 142 -17.23 -7.78 10.38
N LEU A 143 -17.02 -7.38 9.14
CA LEU A 143 -16.91 -5.98 8.74
C LEU A 143 -18.08 -5.60 7.81
N ASN A 144 -18.83 -4.55 8.19
CA ASN A 144 -19.98 -4.11 7.42
C ASN A 144 -19.70 -2.82 6.62
N LYS A 145 -19.02 -1.87 7.24
CA LYS A 145 -18.66 -0.59 6.63
C LYS A 145 -17.35 -0.06 7.21
N PRO A 146 -16.24 -0.80 7.05
CA PRO A 146 -14.97 -0.41 7.62
C PRO A 146 -14.44 0.87 6.97
N GLU A 147 -13.86 1.73 7.80
CA GLU A 147 -13.16 2.95 7.39
C GLU A 147 -11.74 2.93 7.93
N VAL A 148 -10.75 3.06 7.03
CA VAL A 148 -9.33 3.17 7.41
C VAL A 148 -8.96 4.63 7.57
N LYS A 149 -8.45 4.99 8.75
CA LYS A 149 -8.06 6.37 9.09
C LYS A 149 -6.62 6.43 9.57
N LEU A 150 -5.87 7.41 9.05
CA LEU A 150 -4.54 7.71 9.55
C LEU A 150 -4.60 8.11 11.03
N ILE A 151 -3.75 7.50 11.86
CA ILE A 151 -3.52 7.89 13.25
C ILE A 151 -2.29 8.77 13.33
N ASN A 152 -1.19 8.31 12.75
CA ASN A 152 0.11 8.96 12.77
C ASN A 152 0.91 8.57 11.55
N ALA A 153 1.82 9.46 11.14
CA ALA A 153 2.82 9.21 10.11
C ALA A 153 4.17 9.75 10.56
N ASP A 154 5.20 8.97 10.37
CA ASP A 154 6.58 9.38 10.64
C ASP A 154 7.51 9.02 9.48
N MET A 155 8.65 9.71 9.40
CA MET A 155 9.67 9.49 8.39
C MET A 155 11.05 9.59 9.03
N GLN A 156 11.90 8.62 8.73
CA GLN A 156 13.32 8.65 9.09
C GLN A 156 14.15 8.77 7.81
N VAL A 157 15.07 9.72 7.78
CA VAL A 157 15.90 9.99 6.60
C VAL A 157 17.35 9.59 6.89
N GLU A 158 17.90 8.71 6.03
CA GLU A 158 19.28 8.26 6.06
C GLU A 158 19.91 8.48 4.67
N GLY A 159 20.72 9.51 4.55
CA GLY A 159 21.30 9.92 3.26
C GLY A 159 20.24 10.21 2.21
N LYS A 160 20.15 9.41 1.16
CA LYS A 160 19.16 9.55 0.08
C LYS A 160 17.99 8.57 0.21
N ARG A 161 17.76 8.00 1.37
CA ARG A 161 16.69 7.07 1.67
C ARG A 161 15.80 7.64 2.77
N GLY A 162 14.47 7.58 2.57
CA GLY A 162 13.45 7.85 3.58
C GLY A 162 12.66 6.59 3.88
N ASN A 163 12.58 6.21 5.15
CA ASN A 163 11.71 5.15 5.62
C ASN A 163 10.48 5.80 6.26
N VAL A 164 9.31 5.58 5.67
CA VAL A 164 8.04 6.14 6.13
C VAL A 164 7.21 5.05 6.76
N THR A 165 6.63 5.35 7.93
CA THR A 165 5.67 4.50 8.62
C THR A 165 4.34 5.24 8.78
N LEU A 166 3.26 4.65 8.28
CA LEU A 166 1.90 5.14 8.45
C LEU A 166 1.15 4.20 9.41
N HIS A 167 0.72 4.71 10.54
CA HIS A 167 -0.13 4.00 11.49
C HIS A 167 -1.59 4.37 11.24
N PHE A 168 -2.47 3.39 11.16
CA PHE A 168 -3.89 3.61 10.88
C PHE A 168 -4.80 2.78 11.78
N ALA A 169 -5.98 3.32 12.04
CA ALA A 169 -7.10 2.62 12.67
C ALA A 169 -8.04 2.07 11.61
N ILE A 170 -8.74 1.02 11.96
CA ILE A 170 -9.87 0.48 11.20
C ILE A 170 -11.09 0.58 12.09
N ASN A 171 -12.08 1.37 11.67
CA ASN A 171 -13.34 1.55 12.37
C ASN A 171 -14.47 0.92 11.54
N ASP A 172 -15.46 0.32 12.19
CA ASP A 172 -16.70 -0.12 11.56
C ASP A 172 -17.87 0.63 12.19
N GLY A 173 -18.36 1.66 11.52
CA GLY A 173 -19.18 2.70 12.14
C GLY A 173 -18.39 3.47 13.20
N ASP A 174 -18.94 3.58 14.40
CA ASP A 174 -18.30 4.28 15.54
C ASP A 174 -17.37 3.38 16.37
N LYS A 175 -17.26 2.10 16.03
CA LYS A 175 -16.46 1.13 16.76
C LYS A 175 -15.09 0.96 16.12
N ALA A 176 -14.01 1.10 16.93
CA ALA A 176 -12.69 0.66 16.52
C ALA A 176 -12.66 -0.89 16.47
N VAL A 177 -12.30 -1.44 15.34
CA VAL A 177 -12.30 -2.90 15.08
C VAL A 177 -10.93 -3.42 14.66
N GLY A 178 -9.94 -2.54 14.60
CA GLY A 178 -8.58 -2.95 14.30
C GLY A 178 -7.65 -1.78 14.06
N ARG A 179 -6.41 -2.13 13.80
CA ARG A 179 -5.32 -1.19 13.47
C ARG A 179 -4.33 -1.82 12.54
N GLY A 180 -3.52 -1.01 11.91
CA GLY A 180 -2.45 -1.50 11.05
C GLY A 180 -1.33 -0.49 10.87
N GLU A 181 -0.32 -0.95 10.18
CA GLU A 181 0.87 -0.18 9.86
C GLU A 181 1.24 -0.41 8.39
N LYS A 182 1.60 0.66 7.69
CA LYS A 182 2.12 0.61 6.32
C LYS A 182 3.50 1.22 6.28
N LYS A 183 4.48 0.49 5.75
CA LYS A 183 5.85 0.97 5.55
C LYS A 183 6.14 1.21 4.08
N LEU A 184 6.69 2.39 3.81
CA LEU A 184 7.12 2.82 2.50
C LEU A 184 8.61 3.19 2.52
N VAL A 185 9.28 2.97 1.43
CA VAL A 185 10.68 3.40 1.23
C VAL A 185 10.73 4.38 0.07
N LEU A 186 11.18 5.58 0.36
CA LEU A 186 11.49 6.62 -0.63
C LEU A 186 12.98 6.54 -0.94
N SER A 187 13.35 6.41 -2.21
CA SER A 187 14.75 6.30 -2.62
C SER A 187 15.16 7.41 -3.59
N GLY A 188 16.44 7.77 -3.55
CA GLY A 188 16.97 8.82 -4.40
C GLY A 188 16.51 10.20 -3.99
N LEU A 189 16.29 10.42 -2.69
CA LEU A 189 15.88 11.71 -2.13
C LEU A 189 16.88 12.82 -2.49
N ARG A 190 16.35 14.02 -2.67
CA ARG A 190 17.07 15.26 -2.93
C ARG A 190 16.69 16.29 -1.89
N GLU A 191 17.43 17.38 -1.85
CA GLU A 191 17.07 18.57 -1.08
C GLU A 191 15.68 19.08 -1.50
N PHE A 192 14.92 19.57 -0.53
CA PHE A 192 13.56 20.05 -0.75
C PHE A 192 13.57 21.36 -1.57
N ASP A 193 12.79 21.37 -2.63
CA ASP A 193 12.53 22.52 -3.46
C ASP A 193 11.02 22.74 -3.53
N ALA A 194 10.55 23.81 -2.90
CA ALA A 194 9.13 24.11 -2.80
C ALA A 194 8.46 24.32 -4.16
N GLN A 195 9.16 24.97 -5.11
CA GLN A 195 8.60 25.22 -6.45
C GLN A 195 8.50 23.92 -7.25
N ALA A 196 9.54 23.08 -7.19
CA ALA A 196 9.52 21.78 -7.84
C ALA A 196 8.46 20.85 -7.22
N MET A 197 8.24 20.92 -5.90
CA MET A 197 7.18 20.14 -5.23
C MET A 197 5.79 20.63 -5.62
N GLU A 198 5.56 21.95 -5.66
CA GLU A 198 4.28 22.51 -6.11
C GLU A 198 3.95 22.11 -7.55
N GLN A 199 4.94 22.12 -8.44
CA GLN A 199 4.77 21.68 -9.81
C GLN A 199 4.41 20.18 -9.86
N LEU A 200 5.10 19.34 -9.08
CA LEU A 200 4.81 17.91 -9.01
C LEU A 200 3.38 17.62 -8.53
N ILE A 201 2.91 18.37 -7.52
CA ILE A 201 1.53 18.26 -7.01
C ILE A 201 0.53 18.68 -8.10
N LYS A 202 0.77 19.79 -8.81
CA LYS A 202 -0.10 20.23 -9.92
C LYS A 202 -0.19 19.17 -11.03
N GLU A 203 0.95 18.58 -11.39
CA GLU A 203 0.98 17.50 -12.40
C GLU A 203 0.24 16.24 -11.94
N TYR A 204 0.36 15.89 -10.67
CA TYR A 204 -0.38 14.78 -10.06
C TYR A 204 -1.89 15.04 -10.08
N GLU A 205 -2.32 16.22 -9.60
CA GLU A 205 -3.75 16.57 -9.57
C GLU A 205 -4.36 16.65 -10.98
N ALA A 206 -3.61 17.17 -11.97
CA ALA A 206 -4.08 17.24 -13.36
C ALA A 206 -4.28 15.84 -14.03
N ARG A 207 -3.70 14.80 -13.46
CA ARG A 207 -3.80 13.41 -13.96
C ARG A 207 -4.83 12.55 -13.23
N LYS A 208 -5.39 13.07 -12.16
CA LYS A 208 -6.58 12.49 -11.54
C LYS A 208 -7.76 12.59 -12.51
N VAL A 209 -8.52 11.52 -12.65
CA VAL A 209 -9.67 11.44 -13.57
C VAL A 209 -10.96 11.54 -12.77
#